data_092d48b591114aae111ed07c7b4c8f8d
#
_entry.id   092d48b591114aae111ed07c7b4c8f8d
#
_cell.length_a   1.000
_cell.length_b   1.000
_cell.length_c   1.000
_cell.angle_alpha   90.00
_cell.angle_beta   90.00
_cell.angle_gamma   90.00
#
_symmetry.space_group_name_H-M   'P 1'
#
loop_
_entity.id
_entity.type
_entity.pdbx_description
1 polymer ?
#
loop_
_entity_poly.entity_id
_entity_poly.type
_entity_poly.pdbx_seq_one_letter_code
_entity_poly.pdbx_strand_id
1 'polypeptide(L)'
;MIHNILRRVIFSPASRKNINLPVFLAATAATSRRTMSNVSAIDSRIFRSLFGTDEIRNVFSDTAYISQCINVETALARAQSTCGVIPSDVGKHLTSTLQSTSLDMPTLEKQTEIVGYPILPLVTQLVTQATSSSSPDTAKYIHWGATTQDIMDTASILQMKQGLDVVERLLGDLCKSVAALAEKYRDTPMAGRTHLQHALPVTFGYKCAVWLSSLQRHQERLSQLKSRALLVQYGGAAGTLASLGNGDDGLRVRAELARELGLSNPSITWHVSRDGVAEIVNLLALVGGSLGKIALDLIIMSSNELGEVSEPFVPHRGASSTMPQKRNPISSEVILAASKILRSNAGLVLDGMVADFERASGPWHLEWVAIPESFVIAVGALHQADFALSGLVVHAEQMEKNLHSTQGLIVGEAVMMGLAPYMGRGKAHDVVYEACKEAIEKKRTLFECLMEKEQVTSNIEEEKLKGLCDPVNYMGAAGQMVDDVLRLT
;
A
#
# COMPACT_ATOMS: atom_id res chain seq x y z
N MET A 1 -31.46 44.40 -14.77
CA MET A 1 -32.76 44.23 -14.15
C MET A 1 -32.71 42.96 -13.30
N ILE A 2 -31.88 42.93 -12.27
CA ILE A 2 -31.93 42.01 -11.11
C ILE A 2 -31.08 42.70 -10.05
N HIS A 3 -31.68 43.66 -9.37
CA HIS A 3 -31.16 44.25 -8.15
C HIS A 3 -32.41 44.43 -7.25
N ASN A 4 -32.32 44.04 -5.98
CA ASN A 4 -33.35 44.18 -4.94
C ASN A 4 -34.21 42.89 -4.67
N ILE A 5 -33.67 41.97 -3.90
CA ILE A 5 -34.42 41.28 -2.82
C ILE A 5 -33.41 40.91 -1.71
N LEU A 6 -33.09 41.87 -0.88
CA LEU A 6 -32.48 41.67 0.43
C LEU A 6 -32.83 42.85 1.33
N ARG A 7 -33.94 42.75 2.06
CA ARG A 7 -34.22 43.49 3.32
C ARG A 7 -35.59 43.13 3.81
N ARG A 8 -35.63 42.38 4.89
CA ARG A 8 -36.61 42.39 6.02
C ARG A 8 -36.85 40.99 6.54
N VAL A 9 -36.12 40.59 7.56
CA VAL A 9 -36.70 39.85 8.68
C VAL A 9 -36.19 40.53 9.94
N ILE A 10 -37.17 41.08 10.64
CA ILE A 10 -37.08 41.92 11.82
C ILE A 10 -36.88 41.03 13.04
N PHE A 11 -35.91 41.39 13.86
CA PHE A 11 -35.70 40.82 15.22
C PHE A 11 -36.92 41.11 16.12
N SER A 12 -37.39 40.10 16.84
CA SER A 12 -38.21 40.20 18.03
C SER A 12 -37.52 39.51 19.19
N PRO A 13 -37.35 40.16 20.36
CA PRO A 13 -36.65 39.56 21.51
C PRO A 13 -37.68 38.93 22.49
N ALA A 14 -37.56 37.62 22.69
CA ALA A 14 -38.23 37.01 23.84
C ALA A 14 -37.49 35.79 24.41
N SER A 15 -37.19 35.93 25.71
CA SER A 15 -36.93 34.91 26.72
C SER A 15 -35.61 34.12 26.68
N ARG A 16 -34.62 34.66 27.41
CA ARG A 16 -33.52 33.89 28.01
C ARG A 16 -34.07 32.92 29.06
N LYS A 17 -33.93 31.63 28.86
CA LYS A 17 -33.88 30.64 29.94
C LYS A 17 -32.44 30.15 30.06
N ASN A 18 -31.84 30.49 31.19
CA ASN A 18 -30.52 30.00 31.61
C ASN A 18 -30.59 28.48 31.82
N ILE A 19 -29.81 27.75 31.04
CA ILE A 19 -29.46 26.36 31.35
C ILE A 19 -28.01 26.41 31.86
N ASN A 20 -27.82 26.33 33.16
CA ASN A 20 -26.55 26.13 33.82
C ASN A 20 -26.04 24.72 33.52
N LEU A 21 -25.06 24.60 32.67
CA LEU A 21 -24.19 23.43 32.61
C LEU A 21 -22.96 23.67 33.52
N PRO A 22 -22.61 22.75 34.41
CA PRO A 22 -21.45 22.94 35.26
C PRO A 22 -20.18 22.76 34.41
N VAL A 23 -19.44 23.84 34.29
CA VAL A 23 -18.05 23.83 33.78
C VAL A 23 -17.16 23.27 34.86
N PHE A 24 -16.81 22.00 34.79
CA PHE A 24 -15.66 21.48 35.55
C PHE A 24 -14.40 21.81 34.79
N LEU A 25 -13.85 22.99 35.00
CA LEU A 25 -12.47 23.32 34.69
C LEU A 25 -11.62 23.05 35.92
N ALA A 26 -11.04 21.85 36.01
CA ALA A 26 -9.93 21.61 36.92
C ALA A 26 -8.69 22.26 36.30
N ALA A 27 -8.26 23.36 36.90
CA ALA A 27 -6.98 23.99 36.58
C ALA A 27 -5.85 23.08 37.07
N THR A 28 -5.30 22.25 36.19
CA THR A 28 -3.99 21.62 36.39
C THR A 28 -2.93 22.44 35.64
N ALA A 29 -1.83 22.72 36.30
CA ALA A 29 -0.70 23.50 35.83
C ALA A 29 -0.31 23.10 34.40
N ALA A 30 -0.49 23.99 33.46
CA ALA A 30 -0.17 23.82 32.08
C ALA A 30 1.33 23.97 31.85
N THR A 31 2.09 22.87 31.79
CA THR A 31 3.11 22.75 30.76
C THR A 31 2.39 22.88 29.43
N SER A 32 2.69 23.90 28.67
CA SER A 32 2.16 24.15 27.33
C SER A 32 2.50 22.96 26.41
N ARG A 33 1.69 21.88 26.50
CA ARG A 33 1.59 20.92 25.41
C ARG A 33 0.82 21.66 24.31
N ARG A 34 1.52 22.12 23.28
CA ARG A 34 0.87 22.43 22.00
C ARG A 34 -0.04 21.25 21.71
N THR A 35 -1.36 21.46 21.75
CA THR A 35 -2.32 20.49 21.25
C THR A 35 -2.06 20.39 19.76
N MET A 36 -1.37 19.35 19.34
CA MET A 36 -1.22 19.05 17.91
C MET A 36 -2.62 18.84 17.38
N SER A 37 -3.13 19.79 16.62
CA SER A 37 -4.37 19.64 15.87
C SER A 37 -4.07 18.69 14.71
N ASN A 38 -4.52 17.44 14.81
CA ASN A 38 -4.39 16.48 13.73
C ASN A 38 -5.38 16.86 12.61
N VAL A 39 -4.86 17.32 11.49
CA VAL A 39 -5.66 17.73 10.33
C VAL A 39 -5.93 16.53 9.40
N SER A 40 -5.05 15.54 9.42
CA SER A 40 -5.14 14.33 8.61
C SER A 40 -5.64 13.13 9.42
N ALA A 41 -6.50 12.29 8.84
CA ALA A 41 -6.91 11.02 9.43
C ALA A 41 -5.73 10.06 9.65
N ILE A 42 -4.68 10.18 8.87
CA ILE A 42 -3.47 9.34 8.94
C ILE A 42 -2.75 9.55 10.27
N ASP A 43 -2.67 10.80 10.77
CA ASP A 43 -2.00 11.14 12.02
C ASP A 43 -2.96 11.39 13.19
N SER A 44 -4.26 11.28 12.94
CA SER A 44 -5.29 11.44 13.95
C SER A 44 -5.17 10.36 15.03
N ARG A 45 -5.19 10.75 16.31
CA ARG A 45 -5.22 9.79 17.43
C ARG A 45 -6.44 8.85 17.40
N ILE A 46 -7.53 9.26 16.73
CA ILE A 46 -8.77 8.49 16.63
C ILE A 46 -8.69 7.50 15.45
N PHE A 47 -8.17 7.93 14.29
CA PHE A 47 -8.26 7.16 13.04
C PHE A 47 -6.95 6.50 12.62
N ARG A 48 -5.81 6.91 13.18
CA ARG A 48 -4.47 6.50 12.71
C ARG A 48 -4.27 4.99 12.64
N SER A 49 -4.85 4.24 13.58
CA SER A 49 -4.72 2.77 13.63
C SER A 49 -5.47 2.04 12.51
N LEU A 50 -6.37 2.73 11.79
CA LEU A 50 -6.99 2.21 10.58
C LEU A 50 -6.05 2.31 9.37
N PHE A 51 -5.25 3.37 9.29
CA PHE A 51 -4.45 3.73 8.12
C PHE A 51 -2.95 3.43 8.24
N GLY A 52 -2.48 2.88 9.34
CA GLY A 52 -1.07 2.57 9.53
C GLY A 52 -0.78 1.87 10.85
N THR A 53 0.45 1.43 11.02
CA THR A 53 0.96 0.81 12.26
C THR A 53 1.95 1.75 12.97
N ASP A 54 2.17 1.52 14.27
CA ASP A 54 3.18 2.28 15.00
C ASP A 54 4.61 1.97 14.52
N GLU A 55 4.84 0.74 14.04
CA GLU A 55 6.12 0.32 13.48
C GLU A 55 6.55 1.23 12.33
N ILE A 56 5.70 1.40 11.31
CA ILE A 56 6.05 2.24 10.13
C ILE A 56 6.10 3.74 10.48
N ARG A 57 5.27 4.20 11.41
CA ARG A 57 5.31 5.59 11.88
C ARG A 57 6.62 5.92 12.58
N ASN A 58 7.17 4.98 13.34
CA ASN A 58 8.46 5.15 13.97
C ASN A 58 9.59 5.30 12.95
N VAL A 59 9.51 4.59 11.81
CA VAL A 59 10.49 4.73 10.72
C VAL A 59 10.47 6.14 10.12
N PHE A 60 9.28 6.74 9.96
CA PHE A 60 9.12 8.06 9.32
C PHE A 60 8.85 9.21 10.30
N SER A 61 9.15 9.03 11.58
CA SER A 61 9.05 10.10 12.57
C SER A 61 10.17 11.14 12.38
N ASP A 62 9.93 12.39 12.79
CA ASP A 62 10.93 13.47 12.78
C ASP A 62 12.23 13.04 13.50
N THR A 63 12.08 12.39 14.65
CA THR A 63 13.24 11.88 15.42
C THR A 63 14.04 10.86 14.62
N ALA A 64 13.37 9.92 13.93
CA ALA A 64 14.04 8.94 13.10
C ALA A 64 14.71 9.59 11.88
N TYR A 65 14.03 10.56 11.23
CA TYR A 65 14.59 11.29 10.10
C TYR A 65 15.89 12.03 10.49
N ILE A 66 15.85 12.81 11.57
CA ILE A 66 17.03 13.54 12.07
C ILE A 66 18.14 12.58 12.51
N SER A 67 17.78 11.45 13.12
CA SER A 67 18.75 10.39 13.45
C SER A 67 19.43 9.85 12.21
N GLN A 68 18.69 9.64 11.09
CA GLN A 68 19.30 9.24 9.84
C GLN A 68 20.19 10.33 9.24
N CYS A 69 19.81 11.61 9.33
CA CYS A 69 20.70 12.70 8.92
C CYS A 69 22.05 12.68 9.68
N ILE A 70 22.01 12.47 11.00
CA ILE A 70 23.24 12.33 11.80
C ILE A 70 24.03 11.08 11.42
N ASN A 71 23.34 9.97 11.14
CA ASN A 71 23.96 8.73 10.66
C ASN A 71 24.70 8.97 9.33
N VAL A 72 24.10 9.71 8.40
CA VAL A 72 24.74 10.05 7.12
C VAL A 72 25.95 10.96 7.34
N GLU A 73 25.87 12.00 8.18
CA GLU A 73 27.00 12.88 8.49
C GLU A 73 28.18 12.12 9.13
N THR A 74 27.89 11.21 10.07
CA THR A 74 28.94 10.42 10.72
C THR A 74 29.53 9.37 9.78
N ALA A 75 28.73 8.74 8.94
CA ALA A 75 29.20 7.81 7.91
C ALA A 75 30.06 8.53 6.86
N LEU A 76 29.65 9.74 6.46
CA LEU A 76 30.42 10.57 5.54
C LEU A 76 31.81 10.90 6.13
N ALA A 77 31.88 11.31 7.37
CA ALA A 77 33.15 11.58 8.02
C ALA A 77 34.05 10.33 8.11
N ARG A 78 33.50 9.14 8.38
CA ARG A 78 34.24 7.87 8.34
C ARG A 78 34.75 7.54 6.94
N ALA A 79 33.87 7.67 5.93
CA ALA A 79 34.23 7.43 4.53
C ALA A 79 35.37 8.35 4.07
N GLN A 80 35.31 9.63 4.42
CA GLN A 80 36.33 10.62 4.11
C GLN A 80 37.66 10.33 4.83
N SER A 81 37.60 9.92 6.10
CA SER A 81 38.79 9.48 6.85
C SER A 81 39.44 8.23 6.21
N THR A 82 38.63 7.27 5.83
CA THR A 82 39.09 6.03 5.16
C THR A 82 39.74 6.32 3.80
N CYS A 83 39.19 7.29 3.05
CA CYS A 83 39.77 7.71 1.77
C CYS A 83 40.92 8.70 1.88
N GLY A 84 41.30 9.15 3.09
CA GLY A 84 42.38 10.08 3.32
C GLY A 84 42.08 11.54 2.92
N VAL A 85 40.80 11.87 2.73
CA VAL A 85 40.35 13.26 2.42
C VAL A 85 40.36 14.15 3.67
N ILE A 86 40.08 13.55 4.81
CA ILE A 86 40.23 14.18 6.12
C ILE A 86 41.16 13.32 7.03
N PRO A 87 41.70 13.84 8.12
CA PRO A 87 42.56 13.04 9.01
C PRO A 87 41.92 11.76 9.49
N SER A 88 42.69 10.69 9.61
CA SER A 88 42.21 9.30 9.80
C SER A 88 41.45 9.05 11.10
N ASP A 89 41.69 9.87 12.14
CA ASP A 89 41.04 9.76 13.45
C ASP A 89 39.74 10.55 13.57
N VAL A 90 39.52 11.53 12.67
CA VAL A 90 38.37 12.45 12.73
C VAL A 90 37.05 11.70 12.62
N GLY A 91 36.93 10.75 11.65
CA GLY A 91 35.69 10.02 11.46
C GLY A 91 35.25 9.21 12.68
N LYS A 92 36.16 8.58 13.37
CA LYS A 92 35.88 7.86 14.64
C LYS A 92 35.48 8.83 15.75
N HIS A 93 36.21 9.94 15.90
CA HIS A 93 35.91 10.97 16.89
C HIS A 93 34.53 11.59 16.69
N LEU A 94 34.20 12.00 15.48
CA LEU A 94 32.88 12.54 15.16
C LEU A 94 31.76 11.51 15.38
N THR A 95 31.98 10.26 15.05
CA THR A 95 31.00 9.20 15.30
C THR A 95 30.68 9.07 16.77
N SER A 96 31.70 8.95 17.64
CA SER A 96 31.51 8.81 19.09
C SER A 96 30.87 10.05 19.74
N THR A 97 31.20 11.24 19.24
CA THR A 97 30.64 12.49 19.75
C THR A 97 29.20 12.72 19.31
N LEU A 98 28.88 12.47 18.03
CA LEU A 98 27.57 12.81 17.45
C LEU A 98 26.49 11.76 17.70
N GLN A 99 26.86 10.49 17.93
CA GLN A 99 25.89 9.45 18.30
C GLN A 99 25.20 9.68 19.64
N SER A 100 25.87 10.39 20.57
CA SER A 100 25.33 10.73 21.89
C SER A 100 24.72 12.14 21.96
N THR A 101 24.54 12.79 20.83
CA THR A 101 24.09 14.19 20.75
C THR A 101 22.64 14.36 21.17
N SER A 102 22.40 15.25 22.15
CA SER A 102 21.10 15.76 22.49
C SER A 102 20.83 17.02 21.67
N LEU A 103 19.88 16.96 20.75
CA LEU A 103 19.47 18.09 19.89
C LEU A 103 18.41 18.96 20.58
N ASP A 104 18.51 20.26 20.40
CA ASP A 104 17.42 21.20 20.68
C ASP A 104 16.42 21.18 19.49
N MET A 105 15.45 20.28 19.56
CA MET A 105 14.42 20.13 18.54
C MET A 105 13.55 21.39 18.36
N PRO A 106 13.11 22.10 19.41
CA PRO A 106 12.40 23.37 19.27
C PRO A 106 13.17 24.43 18.48
N THR A 107 14.48 24.56 18.73
CA THR A 107 15.34 25.49 17.98
C THR A 107 15.51 25.00 16.52
N LEU A 108 15.68 23.69 16.31
CA LEU A 108 15.77 23.10 14.96
C LEU A 108 14.52 23.39 14.15
N GLU A 109 13.30 23.17 14.71
CA GLU A 109 12.01 23.46 14.09
C GLU A 109 11.93 24.93 13.65
N LYS A 110 12.18 25.85 14.55
CA LYS A 110 12.12 27.28 14.29
C LYS A 110 13.10 27.74 13.21
N GLN A 111 14.32 27.22 13.23
CA GLN A 111 15.34 27.58 12.24
C GLN A 111 15.08 26.91 10.89
N THR A 112 14.49 25.73 10.85
CA THR A 112 14.08 25.07 9.62
C THR A 112 13.03 25.90 8.87
N GLU A 113 12.08 26.51 9.57
CA GLU A 113 11.08 27.41 8.96
C GLU A 113 11.74 28.61 8.28
N ILE A 114 12.81 29.16 8.90
CA ILE A 114 13.54 30.33 8.35
C ILE A 114 14.41 29.93 7.15
N VAL A 115 15.12 28.81 7.24
CA VAL A 115 16.08 28.34 6.23
C VAL A 115 15.39 27.62 5.07
N GLY A 116 14.23 26.97 5.34
CA GLY A 116 13.51 26.09 4.42
C GLY A 116 13.96 24.64 4.47
N TYR A 117 15.07 24.31 5.15
CA TYR A 117 15.64 22.96 5.24
C TYR A 117 16.31 22.75 6.61
N PRO A 118 16.26 21.49 7.15
CA PRO A 118 16.76 21.23 8.50
C PRO A 118 18.28 21.09 8.61
N ILE A 119 19.02 20.93 7.51
CA ILE A 119 20.44 20.52 7.56
C ILE A 119 21.34 21.64 8.06
N LEU A 120 21.19 22.89 7.62
CA LEU A 120 22.03 23.99 8.11
C LEU A 120 21.90 24.18 9.63
N PRO A 121 20.69 24.27 10.22
CA PRO A 121 20.56 24.36 11.68
C PRO A 121 21.00 23.06 12.40
N LEU A 122 20.80 21.89 11.81
CA LEU A 122 21.31 20.62 12.36
C LEU A 122 22.84 20.65 12.44
N VAL A 123 23.52 20.93 11.33
CA VAL A 123 24.99 21.02 11.25
C VAL A 123 25.53 22.04 12.27
N THR A 124 24.86 23.18 12.43
CA THR A 124 25.22 24.19 13.42
C THR A 124 25.23 23.64 14.87
N GLN A 125 24.19 22.85 15.22
CA GLN A 125 24.14 22.20 16.54
C GLN A 125 25.23 21.13 16.69
N LEU A 126 25.44 20.31 15.65
CA LEU A 126 26.47 19.25 15.65
C LEU A 126 27.88 19.85 15.80
N VAL A 127 28.19 20.91 15.06
CA VAL A 127 29.49 21.61 15.16
C VAL A 127 29.67 22.21 16.56
N THR A 128 28.66 22.85 17.10
CA THR A 128 28.72 23.44 18.47
C THR A 128 29.00 22.36 19.48
N GLN A 129 28.37 21.22 19.42
CA GLN A 129 28.56 20.12 20.35
C GLN A 129 29.91 19.44 20.16
N ALA A 130 30.33 19.19 18.91
CA ALA A 130 31.65 18.61 18.64
C ALA A 130 32.79 19.51 19.12
N THR A 131 32.63 20.83 18.95
CA THR A 131 33.60 21.83 19.47
C THR A 131 33.71 21.78 21.01
N SER A 132 32.58 21.62 21.68
CA SER A 132 32.55 21.58 23.16
C SER A 132 33.06 20.27 23.73
N SER A 133 32.85 19.15 23.04
CA SER A 133 33.11 17.81 23.58
C SER A 133 34.43 17.19 23.11
N SER A 134 35.01 17.65 21.99
CA SER A 134 36.22 17.05 21.39
C SER A 134 37.29 18.09 21.10
N SER A 135 37.17 18.80 20.00
CA SER A 135 38.12 19.82 19.56
C SER A 135 37.51 20.62 18.39
N PRO A 136 37.77 21.95 18.33
CA PRO A 136 37.45 22.77 17.17
C PRO A 136 38.05 22.21 15.86
N ASP A 137 39.24 21.61 15.97
CA ASP A 137 39.91 20.99 14.80
C ASP A 137 39.21 19.78 14.24
N THR A 138 38.47 19.04 15.01
CA THR A 138 37.64 17.92 14.56
C THR A 138 36.30 18.39 14.03
N ALA A 139 35.66 19.34 14.70
CA ALA A 139 34.34 19.85 14.35
C ALA A 139 34.27 20.49 12.96
N LYS A 140 35.39 21.07 12.47
CA LYS A 140 35.45 21.72 11.13
C LYS A 140 35.24 20.77 9.97
N TYR A 141 35.28 19.45 10.16
CA TYR A 141 35.08 18.45 9.14
C TYR A 141 33.65 17.91 9.07
N ILE A 142 32.73 18.38 9.90
CA ILE A 142 31.30 18.05 9.80
C ILE A 142 30.78 18.67 8.51
N HIS A 143 29.97 17.90 7.74
CA HIS A 143 29.37 18.32 6.46
C HIS A 143 30.41 18.66 5.38
N TRP A 144 31.64 18.09 5.46
CA TRP A 144 32.72 18.42 4.54
C TRP A 144 32.42 17.99 3.11
N GLY A 145 32.35 18.96 2.19
CA GLY A 145 32.10 18.71 0.77
C GLY A 145 30.67 18.30 0.41
N ALA A 146 29.78 18.19 1.40
CA ALA A 146 28.38 17.85 1.18
C ALA A 146 27.49 19.07 0.89
N THR A 147 26.30 18.82 0.41
CA THR A 147 25.22 19.79 0.33
C THR A 147 23.99 19.28 1.11
N THR A 148 23.10 20.18 1.48
CA THR A 148 21.82 19.87 2.15
C THR A 148 21.13 18.65 1.56
N GLN A 149 21.01 18.58 0.23
CA GLN A 149 20.28 17.50 -0.44
C GLN A 149 21.01 16.16 -0.37
N ASP A 150 22.33 16.11 -0.34
CA ASP A 150 23.09 14.86 -0.18
C ASP A 150 22.67 14.15 1.13
N ILE A 151 22.54 14.91 2.21
CA ILE A 151 22.18 14.38 3.52
C ILE A 151 20.70 14.00 3.57
N MET A 152 19.82 14.88 3.10
CA MET A 152 18.38 14.68 3.14
C MET A 152 17.94 13.50 2.25
N ASP A 153 18.45 13.42 1.03
CA ASP A 153 18.12 12.31 0.11
C ASP A 153 18.62 10.97 0.66
N THR A 154 19.86 10.92 1.13
CA THR A 154 20.42 9.66 1.67
C THR A 154 19.68 9.25 2.95
N ALA A 155 19.32 10.18 3.83
CA ALA A 155 18.51 9.90 5.02
C ALA A 155 17.12 9.36 4.64
N SER A 156 16.48 9.96 3.64
CA SER A 156 15.19 9.48 3.10
C SER A 156 15.30 8.08 2.47
N ILE A 157 16.36 7.79 1.73
CA ILE A 157 16.62 6.44 1.19
C ILE A 157 16.80 5.43 2.32
N LEU A 158 17.48 5.79 3.42
CA LEU A 158 17.61 4.89 4.58
C LEU A 158 16.27 4.62 5.27
N GLN A 159 15.39 5.63 5.38
CA GLN A 159 14.03 5.40 5.87
C GLN A 159 13.20 4.55 4.90
N MET A 160 13.29 4.83 3.60
CA MET A 160 12.61 4.01 2.58
C MET A 160 13.10 2.56 2.59
N LYS A 161 14.41 2.31 2.77
CA LYS A 161 14.96 0.96 2.93
C LYS A 161 14.31 0.24 4.11
N GLN A 162 14.27 0.87 5.29
CA GLN A 162 13.60 0.31 6.47
C GLN A 162 12.11 0.09 6.23
N GLY A 163 11.44 1.04 5.58
CA GLY A 163 10.03 0.92 5.21
C GLY A 163 9.77 -0.24 4.24
N LEU A 164 10.64 -0.44 3.25
CA LEU A 164 10.56 -1.56 2.32
C LEU A 164 10.78 -2.92 3.01
N ASP A 165 11.64 -2.99 4.02
CA ASP A 165 11.82 -4.22 4.80
C ASP A 165 10.54 -4.59 5.58
N VAL A 166 9.81 -3.59 6.11
CA VAL A 166 8.49 -3.80 6.73
C VAL A 166 7.47 -4.27 5.69
N VAL A 167 7.43 -3.64 4.52
CA VAL A 167 6.52 -4.01 3.41
C VAL A 167 6.82 -5.44 2.93
N GLU A 168 8.09 -5.80 2.74
CA GLU A 168 8.52 -7.14 2.30
C GLU A 168 8.05 -8.22 3.26
N ARG A 169 8.24 -8.01 4.55
CA ARG A 169 7.79 -8.94 5.59
C ARG A 169 6.28 -9.13 5.57
N LEU A 170 5.52 -8.04 5.61
CA LEU A 170 4.05 -8.09 5.62
C LEU A 170 3.47 -8.68 4.34
N LEU A 171 4.07 -8.37 3.19
CA LEU A 171 3.69 -8.95 1.91
C LEU A 171 3.96 -10.46 1.89
N GLY A 172 5.10 -10.89 2.47
CA GLY A 172 5.44 -12.30 2.64
C GLY A 172 4.44 -13.05 3.52
N ASP A 173 4.05 -12.48 4.65
CA ASP A 173 3.06 -13.07 5.55
C ASP A 173 1.68 -13.14 4.89
N LEU A 174 1.28 -12.09 4.18
CA LEU A 174 0.04 -12.07 3.41
C LEU A 174 0.03 -13.13 2.30
N CYS A 175 1.14 -13.34 1.57
CA CYS A 175 1.25 -14.40 0.57
C CYS A 175 1.01 -15.79 1.21
N LYS A 176 1.55 -16.05 2.39
CA LYS A 176 1.31 -17.31 3.13
C LYS A 176 -0.17 -17.47 3.50
N SER A 177 -0.80 -16.39 4.00
CA SER A 177 -2.22 -16.41 4.36
C SER A 177 -3.12 -16.71 3.15
N VAL A 178 -2.85 -16.07 2.00
CA VAL A 178 -3.61 -16.29 0.77
C VAL A 178 -3.32 -17.67 0.15
N ALA A 179 -2.08 -18.16 0.23
CA ALA A 179 -1.72 -19.52 -0.20
C ALA A 179 -2.49 -20.57 0.58
N ALA A 180 -2.57 -20.42 1.90
CA ALA A 180 -3.35 -21.34 2.75
C ALA A 180 -4.85 -21.35 2.37
N LEU A 181 -5.43 -20.20 2.00
CA LEU A 181 -6.80 -20.14 1.49
C LEU A 181 -6.91 -20.83 0.12
N ALA A 182 -5.98 -20.59 -0.79
CA ALA A 182 -5.97 -21.21 -2.11
C ALA A 182 -5.89 -22.74 -2.02
N GLU A 183 -5.02 -23.27 -1.17
CA GLU A 183 -4.87 -24.70 -0.92
C GLU A 183 -6.13 -25.30 -0.27
N LYS A 184 -6.60 -24.70 0.84
CA LYS A 184 -7.75 -25.20 1.60
C LYS A 184 -9.02 -25.29 0.78
N TYR A 185 -9.25 -24.32 -0.09
CA TYR A 185 -10.49 -24.19 -0.88
C TYR A 185 -10.25 -24.49 -2.37
N ARG A 186 -9.20 -25.25 -2.67
CA ARG A 186 -8.76 -25.62 -4.02
C ARG A 186 -9.91 -26.07 -4.91
N ASP A 187 -10.76 -26.92 -4.38
CA ASP A 187 -11.84 -27.59 -5.09
C ASP A 187 -13.25 -27.10 -4.65
N THR A 188 -13.33 -26.04 -3.84
CA THR A 188 -14.61 -25.49 -3.39
C THR A 188 -15.31 -24.75 -4.51
N PRO A 189 -16.47 -25.24 -5.01
CA PRO A 189 -17.15 -24.67 -6.17
C PRO A 189 -17.83 -23.34 -5.81
N MET A 190 -17.80 -22.40 -6.76
CA MET A 190 -18.53 -21.15 -6.70
C MET A 190 -18.87 -20.61 -8.09
N ALA A 191 -19.82 -19.69 -8.16
CA ALA A 191 -20.11 -18.99 -9.41
C ALA A 191 -18.97 -18.00 -9.74
N GLY A 192 -18.31 -18.18 -10.89
CA GLY A 192 -17.50 -17.16 -11.51
C GLY A 192 -18.41 -16.07 -12.08
N ARG A 193 -17.98 -14.80 -11.88
CA ARG A 193 -18.77 -13.63 -12.29
C ARG A 193 -17.97 -12.74 -13.23
N THR A 194 -18.53 -12.45 -14.39
CA THR A 194 -18.06 -11.42 -15.30
C THR A 194 -19.13 -10.35 -15.42
N HIS A 195 -18.75 -9.07 -15.37
CA HIS A 195 -19.71 -7.95 -15.34
C HIS A 195 -20.78 -8.09 -14.23
N LEU A 196 -20.42 -8.72 -13.10
CA LEU A 196 -21.29 -9.07 -11.97
C LEU A 196 -22.42 -10.06 -12.31
N GLN A 197 -22.40 -10.70 -13.48
CA GLN A 197 -23.30 -11.75 -13.87
C GLN A 197 -22.62 -13.11 -13.73
N HIS A 198 -23.39 -14.17 -13.45
CA HIS A 198 -22.87 -15.53 -13.49
C HIS A 198 -22.34 -15.84 -14.90
N ALA A 199 -21.10 -16.29 -14.98
CA ALA A 199 -20.46 -16.70 -16.22
C ALA A 199 -20.31 -18.22 -16.27
N LEU A 200 -19.27 -18.74 -15.61
CA LEU A 200 -18.98 -20.17 -15.54
C LEU A 200 -18.63 -20.56 -14.10
N PRO A 201 -18.72 -21.86 -13.75
CA PRO A 201 -18.23 -22.35 -12.46
C PRO A 201 -16.72 -22.12 -12.35
N VAL A 202 -16.28 -21.76 -11.15
CA VAL A 202 -14.87 -21.69 -10.75
C VAL A 202 -14.73 -22.25 -9.34
N THR A 203 -13.51 -22.33 -8.80
CA THR A 203 -13.31 -22.64 -7.38
C THR A 203 -12.91 -21.40 -6.58
N PHE A 204 -13.21 -21.39 -5.29
CA PHE A 204 -12.73 -20.30 -4.41
C PHE A 204 -11.20 -20.33 -4.29
N GLY A 205 -10.59 -21.51 -4.29
CA GLY A 205 -9.13 -21.64 -4.35
C GLY A 205 -8.53 -21.03 -5.59
N TYR A 206 -9.15 -21.18 -6.77
CA TYR A 206 -8.72 -20.50 -8.00
C TYR A 206 -8.78 -18.98 -7.85
N LYS A 207 -9.85 -18.43 -7.27
CA LYS A 207 -9.94 -16.99 -6.99
C LYS A 207 -8.80 -16.53 -6.08
N CYS A 208 -8.50 -17.26 -5.00
CA CYS A 208 -7.38 -16.97 -4.10
C CYS A 208 -6.02 -17.08 -4.82
N ALA A 209 -5.83 -18.07 -5.67
CA ALA A 209 -4.60 -18.22 -6.47
C ALA A 209 -4.37 -17.05 -7.44
N VAL A 210 -5.43 -16.50 -8.04
CA VAL A 210 -5.33 -15.27 -8.86
C VAL A 210 -4.84 -14.09 -8.01
N TRP A 211 -5.35 -13.94 -6.79
CA TRP A 211 -4.87 -12.91 -5.86
C TRP A 211 -3.40 -13.14 -5.49
N LEU A 212 -3.05 -14.36 -5.07
CA LEU A 212 -1.70 -14.76 -4.68
C LEU A 212 -0.67 -14.47 -5.77
N SER A 213 -0.96 -14.87 -7.00
CA SER A 213 -0.08 -14.66 -8.15
C SER A 213 0.27 -13.17 -8.35
N SER A 214 -0.66 -12.25 -8.07
CA SER A 214 -0.36 -10.80 -8.14
C SER A 214 0.57 -10.34 -7.01
N LEU A 215 0.39 -10.89 -5.80
CA LEU A 215 1.22 -10.57 -4.62
C LEU A 215 2.64 -11.09 -4.77
N GLN A 216 2.82 -12.31 -5.29
CA GLN A 216 4.13 -12.90 -5.61
C GLN A 216 4.92 -12.03 -6.59
N ARG A 217 4.27 -11.51 -7.64
CA ARG A 217 4.93 -10.56 -8.56
C ARG A 217 5.32 -9.24 -7.89
N HIS A 218 4.65 -8.83 -6.81
CA HIS A 218 5.07 -7.66 -6.06
C HIS A 218 6.31 -7.93 -5.20
N GLN A 219 6.45 -9.14 -4.64
CA GLN A 219 7.69 -9.55 -3.97
C GLN A 219 8.89 -9.53 -4.93
N GLU A 220 8.69 -10.06 -6.13
CA GLU A 220 9.71 -10.02 -7.18
C GLU A 220 10.09 -8.58 -7.55
N ARG A 221 9.11 -7.70 -7.82
CA ARG A 221 9.38 -6.27 -8.10
C ARG A 221 10.15 -5.60 -6.97
N LEU A 222 9.74 -5.84 -5.72
CA LEU A 222 10.41 -5.28 -4.54
C LEU A 222 11.88 -5.72 -4.46
N SER A 223 12.16 -7.00 -4.67
CA SER A 223 13.53 -7.51 -4.72
C SER A 223 14.35 -6.86 -5.84
N GLN A 224 13.78 -6.76 -7.04
CA GLN A 224 14.45 -6.22 -8.21
C GLN A 224 14.75 -4.73 -8.12
N LEU A 225 13.90 -3.92 -7.49
CA LEU A 225 14.09 -2.48 -7.41
C LEU A 225 15.20 -2.05 -6.44
N LYS A 226 15.46 -2.84 -5.38
CA LYS A 226 16.38 -2.43 -4.29
C LYS A 226 17.75 -1.98 -4.79
N SER A 227 18.33 -2.67 -5.76
CA SER A 227 19.67 -2.36 -6.28
C SER A 227 19.77 -1.06 -7.06
N ARG A 228 18.68 -0.64 -7.75
CA ARG A 228 18.68 0.57 -8.58
C ARG A 228 18.01 1.78 -7.92
N ALA A 229 17.20 1.58 -6.86
CA ALA A 229 16.50 2.66 -6.19
C ALA A 229 17.11 3.04 -4.83
N LEU A 230 17.73 2.09 -4.10
CA LEU A 230 18.36 2.37 -2.82
C LEU A 230 19.80 2.85 -3.00
N LEU A 231 19.95 4.06 -3.53
CA LEU A 231 21.22 4.68 -3.89
C LEU A 231 21.65 5.70 -2.84
N VAL A 232 22.97 5.79 -2.59
CA VAL A 232 23.52 6.90 -1.82
C VAL A 232 23.51 8.19 -2.66
N GLN A 233 23.25 9.33 -2.05
CA GLN A 233 23.42 10.65 -2.65
C GLN A 233 24.64 11.33 -2.03
N TYR A 234 25.62 11.67 -2.85
CA TYR A 234 26.76 12.51 -2.49
C TYR A 234 27.33 13.13 -3.75
N GLY A 235 27.15 14.44 -3.92
CA GLY A 235 27.50 15.17 -5.12
C GLY A 235 27.97 16.60 -4.86
N GLY A 236 27.75 17.14 -3.66
CA GLY A 236 28.05 18.52 -3.35
C GLY A 236 27.09 19.51 -4.03
N ALA A 237 27.47 20.76 -4.10
CA ALA A 237 26.57 21.87 -4.44
C ALA A 237 25.87 21.74 -5.80
N ALA A 238 26.55 21.24 -6.82
CA ALA A 238 26.01 21.07 -8.19
C ALA A 238 26.19 19.66 -8.75
N GLY A 239 26.46 18.68 -7.90
CA GLY A 239 26.56 17.28 -8.32
C GLY A 239 27.91 16.80 -8.81
N THR A 240 28.93 17.65 -8.84
CA THR A 240 30.23 17.36 -9.45
C THR A 240 31.34 17.01 -8.46
N LEU A 241 31.05 17.08 -7.14
CA LEU A 241 32.03 16.88 -6.06
C LEU A 241 33.24 17.83 -6.14
N ALA A 242 33.10 18.97 -6.80
CA ALA A 242 34.18 19.91 -7.06
C ALA A 242 34.91 20.43 -5.81
N SER A 243 34.23 20.44 -4.66
CA SER A 243 34.83 20.81 -3.35
C SER A 243 35.90 19.83 -2.86
N LEU A 244 35.98 18.62 -3.44
CA LEU A 244 36.97 17.60 -3.15
C LEU A 244 38.12 17.54 -4.18
N GLY A 245 38.16 18.52 -5.09
CA GLY A 245 39.20 18.63 -6.13
C GLY A 245 38.79 17.98 -7.44
N ASN A 246 39.75 17.98 -8.40
CA ASN A 246 39.52 17.48 -9.75
C ASN A 246 39.90 15.99 -9.93
N GLY A 247 40.29 15.31 -8.88
CA GLY A 247 40.68 13.90 -8.89
C GLY A 247 39.48 12.96 -8.64
N ASP A 248 39.76 11.75 -8.26
CA ASP A 248 38.79 10.69 -7.98
C ASP A 248 38.35 10.62 -6.49
N ASP A 249 38.91 11.48 -5.64
CA ASP A 249 38.65 11.48 -4.19
C ASP A 249 37.15 11.51 -3.87
N GLY A 250 36.40 12.38 -4.54
CA GLY A 250 34.95 12.46 -4.36
C GLY A 250 34.22 11.17 -4.71
N LEU A 251 34.64 10.51 -5.80
CA LEU A 251 34.05 9.23 -6.24
C LEU A 251 34.40 8.09 -5.27
N ARG A 252 35.64 8.06 -4.76
CA ARG A 252 36.07 7.09 -3.74
C ARG A 252 35.31 7.27 -2.44
N VAL A 253 35.13 8.51 -1.97
CA VAL A 253 34.33 8.83 -0.78
C VAL A 253 32.88 8.39 -0.98
N ARG A 254 32.25 8.66 -2.15
CA ARG A 254 30.88 8.24 -2.43
C ARG A 254 30.72 6.73 -2.39
N ALA A 255 31.67 6.00 -2.98
CA ALA A 255 31.66 4.54 -2.96
C ALA A 255 31.80 3.98 -1.55
N GLU A 256 32.68 4.56 -0.73
CA GLU A 256 32.89 4.17 0.65
C GLU A 256 31.65 4.53 1.54
N LEU A 257 31.05 5.69 1.31
CA LEU A 257 29.79 6.09 1.98
C LEU A 257 28.65 5.10 1.65
N ALA A 258 28.54 4.69 0.40
CA ALA A 258 27.58 3.67 0.00
C ALA A 258 27.80 2.34 0.75
N ARG A 259 29.05 1.90 0.85
CA ARG A 259 29.43 0.70 1.62
C ARG A 259 29.11 0.83 3.11
N GLU A 260 29.43 1.96 3.74
CA GLU A 260 29.14 2.25 5.15
C GLU A 260 27.65 2.19 5.49
N LEU A 261 26.80 2.70 4.59
CA LEU A 261 25.35 2.78 4.78
C LEU A 261 24.59 1.56 4.24
N GLY A 262 25.30 0.61 3.58
CA GLY A 262 24.67 -0.54 2.94
C GLY A 262 23.68 -0.14 1.84
N LEU A 263 24.08 0.87 1.05
CA LEU A 263 23.35 1.37 -0.11
C LEU A 263 24.15 1.09 -1.40
N SER A 264 23.51 1.20 -2.56
CA SER A 264 24.20 1.10 -3.84
C SER A 264 24.90 2.42 -4.20
N ASN A 265 26.11 2.30 -4.80
CA ASN A 265 26.83 3.45 -5.31
C ASN A 265 26.36 3.79 -6.73
N PRO A 266 25.77 4.97 -6.97
CA PRO A 266 25.31 5.36 -8.29
C PRO A 266 26.49 5.69 -9.23
N SER A 267 26.29 5.56 -10.53
CA SER A 267 27.27 5.96 -11.54
C SER A 267 27.41 7.49 -11.63
N ILE A 268 26.35 8.22 -11.35
CA ILE A 268 26.28 9.69 -11.37
C ILE A 268 25.37 10.19 -10.24
N THR A 269 25.54 11.45 -9.87
CA THR A 269 24.65 12.14 -8.92
C THR A 269 23.21 12.20 -9.42
N TRP A 270 22.25 12.00 -8.54
CA TRP A 270 20.83 11.89 -8.89
C TRP A 270 19.94 12.94 -8.20
N HIS A 271 20.47 14.13 -7.87
CA HIS A 271 19.72 15.23 -7.24
C HIS A 271 18.41 15.57 -7.97
N VAL A 272 18.42 15.44 -9.31
CA VAL A 272 17.26 15.73 -10.18
C VAL A 272 16.80 14.53 -11.02
N SER A 273 17.46 13.37 -10.89
CA SER A 273 17.01 12.09 -11.46
C SER A 273 16.20 11.34 -10.40
N ARG A 274 14.91 11.64 -10.32
CA ARG A 274 14.06 11.18 -9.20
C ARG A 274 13.28 9.89 -9.50
N ASP A 275 13.59 9.23 -10.61
CA ASP A 275 12.94 8.00 -11.07
C ASP A 275 13.02 6.84 -10.05
N GLY A 276 14.15 6.70 -9.34
CA GLY A 276 14.29 5.68 -8.29
C GLY A 276 13.31 5.87 -7.11
N VAL A 277 13.10 7.12 -6.67
CA VAL A 277 12.11 7.46 -5.64
C VAL A 277 10.70 7.22 -6.17
N ALA A 278 10.43 7.66 -7.40
CA ALA A 278 9.13 7.45 -8.04
C ALA A 278 8.84 5.95 -8.20
N GLU A 279 9.82 5.13 -8.56
CA GLU A 279 9.66 3.67 -8.67
C GLU A 279 9.23 3.03 -7.34
N ILE A 280 9.85 3.43 -6.21
CA ILE A 280 9.48 2.93 -4.88
C ILE A 280 8.01 3.25 -4.58
N VAL A 281 7.58 4.51 -4.72
CA VAL A 281 6.20 4.91 -4.40
C VAL A 281 5.20 4.29 -5.37
N ASN A 282 5.56 4.15 -6.66
CA ASN A 282 4.73 3.45 -7.64
C ASN A 282 4.59 1.96 -7.33
N LEU A 283 5.63 1.29 -6.80
CA LEU A 283 5.51 -0.09 -6.30
C LEU A 283 4.47 -0.17 -5.17
N LEU A 284 4.51 0.74 -4.19
CA LEU A 284 3.52 0.78 -3.11
C LEU A 284 2.09 0.99 -3.65
N ALA A 285 1.93 1.81 -4.68
CA ALA A 285 0.64 2.00 -5.35
C ALA A 285 0.17 0.76 -6.12
N LEU A 286 1.07 0.00 -6.76
CA LEU A 286 0.76 -1.28 -7.40
C LEU A 286 0.31 -2.32 -6.37
N VAL A 287 1.01 -2.43 -5.24
CA VAL A 287 0.60 -3.28 -4.11
C VAL A 287 -0.80 -2.85 -3.64
N GLY A 288 -0.99 -1.56 -3.36
CA GLY A 288 -2.28 -1.00 -2.96
C GLY A 288 -3.40 -1.28 -3.96
N GLY A 289 -3.12 -1.24 -5.26
CA GLY A 289 -4.06 -1.59 -6.33
C GLY A 289 -4.51 -3.04 -6.28
N SER A 290 -3.56 -3.98 -6.08
CA SER A 290 -3.89 -5.41 -5.92
C SER A 290 -4.69 -5.67 -4.65
N LEU A 291 -4.31 -5.06 -3.53
CA LEU A 291 -5.06 -5.14 -2.28
C LEU A 291 -6.47 -4.54 -2.42
N GLY A 292 -6.61 -3.42 -3.12
CA GLY A 292 -7.90 -2.80 -3.42
C GLY A 292 -8.82 -3.68 -4.25
N LYS A 293 -8.26 -4.47 -5.20
CA LYS A 293 -9.02 -5.48 -5.96
C LYS A 293 -9.52 -6.61 -5.06
N ILE A 294 -8.66 -7.13 -4.20
CA ILE A 294 -9.03 -8.17 -3.23
C ILE A 294 -10.13 -7.65 -2.28
N ALA A 295 -9.93 -6.46 -1.75
CA ALA A 295 -10.88 -5.82 -0.84
C ALA A 295 -12.26 -5.60 -1.49
N LEU A 296 -12.30 -5.17 -2.76
CA LEU A 296 -13.55 -5.00 -3.50
C LEU A 296 -14.28 -6.35 -3.68
N ASP A 297 -13.56 -7.43 -4.02
CA ASP A 297 -14.14 -8.77 -4.08
C ASP A 297 -14.73 -9.17 -2.71
N LEU A 298 -14.00 -8.96 -1.61
CA LEU A 298 -14.46 -9.28 -0.26
C LEU A 298 -15.71 -8.48 0.12
N ILE A 299 -15.75 -7.18 -0.17
CA ILE A 299 -16.92 -6.31 0.08
C ILE A 299 -18.15 -6.87 -0.65
N ILE A 300 -18.02 -7.18 -1.94
CA ILE A 300 -19.13 -7.69 -2.74
C ILE A 300 -19.56 -9.07 -2.25
N MET A 301 -18.62 -9.99 -2.02
CA MET A 301 -18.90 -11.36 -1.57
C MET A 301 -19.48 -11.41 -0.15
N SER A 302 -19.23 -10.40 0.70
CA SER A 302 -19.79 -10.31 2.06
C SER A 302 -21.15 -9.60 2.12
N SER A 303 -21.68 -9.10 0.98
CA SER A 303 -23.02 -8.50 0.96
C SER A 303 -24.09 -9.53 1.37
N ASN A 304 -25.20 -9.05 1.93
CA ASN A 304 -26.30 -9.93 2.38
C ASN A 304 -26.84 -10.81 1.26
N GLU A 305 -26.82 -10.29 0.03
CA GLU A 305 -27.34 -10.97 -1.16
C GLU A 305 -26.41 -12.14 -1.60
N LEU A 306 -25.11 -12.03 -1.39
CA LEU A 306 -24.17 -13.08 -1.75
C LEU A 306 -23.77 -13.93 -0.54
N GLY A 307 -23.35 -13.33 0.56
CA GLY A 307 -23.03 -14.00 1.83
C GLY A 307 -21.95 -15.08 1.72
N GLU A 308 -21.03 -14.99 0.76
CA GLU A 308 -20.06 -16.04 0.44
C GLU A 308 -18.84 -16.03 1.35
N VAL A 309 -18.52 -14.86 1.93
CA VAL A 309 -17.41 -14.69 2.89
C VAL A 309 -17.79 -13.69 3.97
N SER A 310 -17.04 -13.72 5.07
CA SER A 310 -17.09 -12.68 6.12
C SER A 310 -15.67 -12.42 6.65
N GLU A 311 -15.36 -11.15 6.99
CA GLU A 311 -14.14 -10.84 7.75
C GLU A 311 -14.15 -11.54 9.11
N PRO A 312 -12.97 -11.76 9.74
CA PRO A 312 -12.87 -12.39 11.05
C PRO A 312 -13.73 -11.71 12.09
N PHE A 313 -14.38 -12.52 12.93
CA PHE A 313 -15.19 -11.99 14.01
C PHE A 313 -14.32 -11.46 15.15
N VAL A 314 -14.45 -10.15 15.40
CA VAL A 314 -13.96 -9.52 16.63
C VAL A 314 -15.13 -8.76 17.26
N PRO A 315 -15.37 -8.88 18.57
CA PRO A 315 -16.45 -8.17 19.23
C PRO A 315 -16.44 -6.68 18.91
N HIS A 316 -17.58 -6.15 18.49
CA HIS A 316 -17.80 -4.75 18.10
C HIS A 316 -17.05 -4.25 16.84
N ARG A 317 -16.19 -5.03 16.21
CA ARG A 317 -15.56 -4.63 14.95
C ARG A 317 -16.60 -4.58 13.83
N GLY A 318 -16.66 -3.45 13.11
CA GLY A 318 -17.64 -3.25 12.03
C GLY A 318 -19.09 -3.10 12.50
N ALA A 319 -19.32 -2.96 13.82
CA ALA A 319 -20.67 -2.85 14.37
C ALA A 319 -21.37 -1.56 13.93
N SER A 320 -22.67 -1.66 13.71
CA SER A 320 -23.55 -0.51 13.50
C SER A 320 -24.00 0.09 14.84
N SER A 321 -24.07 1.41 14.91
CA SER A 321 -24.59 2.12 16.10
C SER A 321 -26.11 1.96 16.28
N THR A 322 -26.84 1.53 15.24
CA THR A 322 -28.30 1.43 15.22
C THR A 322 -28.83 0.03 14.95
N MET A 323 -28.05 -0.81 14.25
CA MET A 323 -28.46 -2.15 13.83
C MET A 323 -27.53 -3.21 14.45
N PRO A 324 -27.94 -3.88 15.55
CA PRO A 324 -27.07 -4.78 16.31
C PRO A 324 -26.50 -5.96 15.51
N GLN A 325 -27.25 -6.43 14.51
CA GLN A 325 -26.88 -7.57 13.66
C GLN A 325 -25.92 -7.20 12.51
N LYS A 326 -25.81 -5.90 12.17
CA LYS A 326 -25.02 -5.44 11.01
C LYS A 326 -23.53 -5.53 11.30
N ARG A 327 -22.79 -6.16 10.37
CA ARG A 327 -21.33 -6.27 10.39
C ARG A 327 -20.75 -5.74 9.09
N ASN A 328 -20.02 -4.66 9.17
CA ASN A 328 -19.39 -4.05 8.00
C ASN A 328 -17.99 -4.64 7.78
N PRO A 329 -17.55 -4.85 6.53
CA PRO A 329 -16.21 -5.32 6.21
C PRO A 329 -15.19 -4.16 6.30
N ILE A 330 -14.93 -3.69 7.53
CA ILE A 330 -14.15 -2.46 7.80
C ILE A 330 -12.73 -2.55 7.27
N SER A 331 -12.09 -3.72 7.37
CA SER A 331 -10.73 -3.88 6.83
C SER A 331 -10.71 -3.67 5.31
N SER A 332 -11.65 -4.29 4.61
CA SER A 332 -11.77 -4.17 3.15
C SER A 332 -12.14 -2.74 2.71
N GLU A 333 -13.01 -2.06 3.46
CA GLU A 333 -13.36 -0.65 3.20
C GLU A 333 -12.14 0.27 3.32
N VAL A 334 -11.33 0.09 4.38
CA VAL A 334 -10.10 0.87 4.60
C VAL A 334 -9.06 0.57 3.51
N ILE A 335 -8.87 -0.71 3.13
CA ILE A 335 -7.94 -1.09 2.06
C ILE A 335 -8.35 -0.43 0.73
N LEU A 336 -9.65 -0.45 0.42
CA LEU A 336 -10.15 0.16 -0.81
C LEU A 336 -9.88 1.66 -0.85
N ALA A 337 -10.09 2.38 0.27
CA ALA A 337 -9.73 3.78 0.40
C ALA A 337 -8.22 4.01 0.28
N ALA A 338 -7.40 3.23 0.98
CA ALA A 338 -5.94 3.28 0.93
C ALA A 338 -5.40 3.13 -0.50
N SER A 339 -5.97 2.22 -1.30
CA SER A 339 -5.58 2.01 -2.69
C SER A 339 -5.73 3.27 -3.56
N LYS A 340 -6.73 4.12 -3.27
CA LYS A 340 -6.96 5.38 -3.99
C LYS A 340 -5.96 6.46 -3.58
N ILE A 341 -5.64 6.54 -2.29
CA ILE A 341 -4.67 7.50 -1.77
C ILE A 341 -3.27 7.17 -2.31
N LEU A 342 -2.86 5.89 -2.26
CA LEU A 342 -1.57 5.45 -2.81
C LEU A 342 -1.43 5.79 -4.30
N ARG A 343 -2.49 5.64 -5.09
CA ARG A 343 -2.49 6.05 -6.49
C ARG A 343 -2.30 7.56 -6.66
N SER A 344 -2.90 8.36 -5.79
CA SER A 344 -2.74 9.82 -5.82
C SER A 344 -1.31 10.23 -5.49
N ASN A 345 -0.70 9.61 -4.47
CA ASN A 345 0.69 9.86 -4.09
C ASN A 345 1.68 9.40 -5.17
N ALA A 346 1.40 8.31 -5.89
CA ALA A 346 2.18 7.90 -7.04
C ALA A 346 2.17 8.99 -8.14
N GLY A 347 1.05 9.65 -8.36
CA GLY A 347 0.97 10.82 -9.25
C GLY A 347 1.83 11.98 -8.79
N LEU A 348 1.80 12.29 -7.47
CA LEU A 348 2.61 13.38 -6.91
C LEU A 348 4.11 13.16 -7.10
N VAL A 349 4.61 11.93 -6.91
CA VAL A 349 6.05 11.67 -7.10
C VAL A 349 6.46 11.62 -8.57
N LEU A 350 5.54 11.27 -9.48
CA LEU A 350 5.78 11.40 -10.93
C LEU A 350 5.86 12.87 -11.34
N ASP A 351 5.03 13.74 -10.79
CA ASP A 351 5.15 15.19 -10.96
C ASP A 351 6.48 15.71 -10.36
N GLY A 352 6.91 15.13 -9.23
CA GLY A 352 8.20 15.41 -8.58
C GLY A 352 9.43 15.09 -9.41
N MET A 353 9.31 14.21 -10.42
CA MET A 353 10.41 13.89 -11.35
C MET A 353 10.74 15.04 -12.31
N VAL A 354 9.80 15.95 -12.55
CA VAL A 354 10.00 17.10 -13.48
C VAL A 354 10.73 18.20 -12.71
N ALA A 355 12.01 17.98 -12.50
CA ALA A 355 12.91 18.86 -11.78
C ALA A 355 13.72 19.73 -12.75
N ASP A 356 14.06 20.94 -12.32
CA ASP A 356 14.80 21.92 -13.11
C ASP A 356 16.30 21.86 -12.85
N PHE A 357 17.10 21.95 -13.91
CA PHE A 357 18.57 22.01 -13.89
C PHE A 357 19.22 20.97 -12.96
N GLU A 358 20.18 21.40 -12.15
CA GLU A 358 20.94 20.54 -11.21
C GLU A 358 20.32 20.46 -9.81
N ARG A 359 19.27 21.28 -9.54
CA ARG A 359 18.51 21.26 -8.28
C ARG A 359 17.09 21.79 -8.47
N ALA A 360 16.11 21.04 -7.98
CA ALA A 360 14.69 21.36 -8.15
C ALA A 360 14.23 22.58 -7.34
N SER A 361 13.36 23.38 -7.96
CA SER A 361 12.67 24.51 -7.32
C SER A 361 11.19 24.16 -7.06
N GLY A 362 10.92 23.36 -6.03
CA GLY A 362 9.55 23.02 -5.61
C GLY A 362 9.18 21.55 -5.77
N PRO A 363 9.40 20.87 -6.92
CA PRO A 363 8.99 19.47 -7.10
C PRO A 363 9.54 18.52 -6.03
N TRP A 364 10.74 18.74 -5.54
CA TRP A 364 11.34 17.93 -4.46
C TRP A 364 10.49 17.92 -3.18
N HIS A 365 9.78 19.01 -2.87
CA HIS A 365 8.93 19.08 -1.66
C HIS A 365 7.70 18.16 -1.74
N LEU A 366 7.27 17.74 -2.95
CA LEU A 366 6.19 16.77 -3.12
C LEU A 366 6.57 15.41 -2.51
N GLU A 367 7.84 15.04 -2.59
CA GLU A 367 8.35 13.79 -2.03
C GLU A 367 8.29 13.78 -0.50
N TRP A 368 8.51 14.93 0.16
CA TRP A 368 8.45 15.02 1.63
C TRP A 368 7.07 14.69 2.20
N VAL A 369 6.03 14.92 1.40
CA VAL A 369 4.65 14.56 1.74
C VAL A 369 4.36 13.14 1.28
N ALA A 370 4.61 12.84 0.01
CA ALA A 370 4.15 11.61 -0.61
C ALA A 370 4.87 10.35 -0.11
N ILE A 371 6.17 10.42 0.20
CA ILE A 371 6.94 9.24 0.64
C ILE A 371 6.44 8.71 1.99
N PRO A 372 6.49 9.47 3.09
CA PRO A 372 6.09 8.94 4.39
C PRO A 372 4.62 8.53 4.41
N GLU A 373 3.76 9.31 3.77
CA GLU A 373 2.34 9.01 3.67
C GLU A 373 2.09 7.70 2.92
N SER A 374 2.78 7.45 1.81
CA SER A 374 2.66 6.22 1.04
C SER A 374 3.08 4.98 1.83
N PHE A 375 4.18 5.04 2.56
CA PHE A 375 4.62 3.94 3.41
C PHE A 375 3.65 3.65 4.54
N VAL A 376 3.18 4.69 5.23
CA VAL A 376 2.21 4.54 6.33
C VAL A 376 0.92 3.87 5.82
N ILE A 377 0.38 4.35 4.71
CA ILE A 377 -0.87 3.82 4.12
C ILE A 377 -0.68 2.42 3.54
N ALA A 378 0.43 2.14 2.85
CA ALA A 378 0.69 0.82 2.27
C ALA A 378 0.83 -0.25 3.37
N VAL A 379 1.57 0.05 4.43
CA VAL A 379 1.71 -0.84 5.59
C VAL A 379 0.39 -1.01 6.32
N GLY A 380 -0.39 0.07 6.46
CA GLY A 380 -1.74 -0.02 7.00
C GLY A 380 -2.65 -0.93 6.19
N ALA A 381 -2.62 -0.81 4.86
CA ALA A 381 -3.40 -1.66 3.96
C ALA A 381 -2.97 -3.13 4.02
N LEU A 382 -1.66 -3.40 4.04
CA LEU A 382 -1.12 -4.77 4.21
C LEU A 382 -1.55 -5.39 5.54
N HIS A 383 -1.46 -4.63 6.64
CA HIS A 383 -1.90 -5.08 7.96
C HIS A 383 -3.40 -5.40 7.99
N GLN A 384 -4.24 -4.55 7.39
CA GLN A 384 -5.69 -4.83 7.29
C GLN A 384 -5.98 -6.03 6.39
N ALA A 385 -5.22 -6.21 5.30
CA ALA A 385 -5.38 -7.34 4.39
C ALA A 385 -4.98 -8.67 5.06
N ASP A 386 -3.89 -8.69 5.80
CA ASP A 386 -3.49 -9.89 6.55
C ASP A 386 -4.54 -10.23 7.62
N PHE A 387 -5.04 -9.25 8.38
CA PHE A 387 -6.14 -9.47 9.31
C PHE A 387 -7.38 -10.07 8.63
N ALA A 388 -7.80 -9.51 7.49
CA ALA A 388 -9.01 -9.94 6.80
C ALA A 388 -8.88 -11.34 6.20
N LEU A 389 -7.70 -11.67 5.63
CA LEU A 389 -7.50 -12.90 4.86
C LEU A 389 -6.98 -14.07 5.71
N SER A 390 -6.13 -13.83 6.73
CA SER A 390 -5.65 -14.90 7.61
C SER A 390 -6.76 -15.57 8.42
N GLY A 391 -7.81 -14.83 8.74
CA GLY A 391 -8.97 -15.33 9.48
C GLY A 391 -10.28 -15.29 8.70
N LEU A 392 -10.22 -15.24 7.36
CA LEU A 392 -11.41 -15.15 6.50
C LEU A 392 -12.36 -16.32 6.75
N VAL A 393 -13.61 -16.00 7.06
CA VAL A 393 -14.67 -16.99 7.17
C VAL A 393 -15.27 -17.24 5.80
N VAL A 394 -15.15 -18.46 5.30
CA VAL A 394 -15.66 -18.86 3.98
C VAL A 394 -16.92 -19.69 4.15
N HIS A 395 -18.00 -19.26 3.51
CA HIS A 395 -19.31 -19.92 3.58
C HIS A 395 -19.52 -20.78 2.32
N ALA A 396 -18.85 -21.96 2.28
CA ALA A 396 -18.87 -22.86 1.12
C ALA A 396 -20.28 -23.29 0.71
N GLU A 397 -21.14 -23.59 1.70
CA GLU A 397 -22.55 -23.92 1.43
C GLU A 397 -23.33 -22.78 0.76
N GLN A 398 -23.00 -21.52 1.10
CA GLN A 398 -23.63 -20.38 0.46
C GLN A 398 -23.07 -20.16 -0.95
N MET A 399 -21.78 -20.42 -1.18
CA MET A 399 -21.20 -20.42 -2.53
C MET A 399 -21.89 -21.44 -3.45
N GLU A 400 -22.14 -22.65 -2.93
CA GLU A 400 -22.85 -23.70 -3.66
C GLU A 400 -24.31 -23.31 -3.95
N LYS A 401 -25.04 -22.76 -2.98
CA LYS A 401 -26.40 -22.24 -3.20
C LYS A 401 -26.43 -21.15 -4.28
N ASN A 402 -25.46 -20.21 -4.23
CA ASN A 402 -25.35 -19.15 -5.24
C ASN A 402 -25.03 -19.75 -6.63
N LEU A 403 -24.15 -20.75 -6.70
CA LEU A 403 -23.79 -21.43 -7.95
C LEU A 403 -25.03 -21.99 -8.64
N HIS A 404 -25.95 -22.58 -7.88
CA HIS A 404 -27.20 -23.19 -8.39
C HIS A 404 -28.36 -22.19 -8.53
N SER A 405 -28.21 -20.92 -8.11
CA SER A 405 -29.31 -19.94 -8.11
C SER A 405 -29.90 -19.63 -9.49
N THR A 406 -29.15 -19.86 -10.56
CA THR A 406 -29.60 -19.70 -11.95
C THR A 406 -30.24 -20.99 -12.53
N GLN A 407 -30.52 -22.01 -11.71
CA GLN A 407 -31.18 -23.24 -12.11
C GLN A 407 -30.50 -23.95 -13.31
N GLY A 408 -29.13 -23.92 -13.31
CA GLY A 408 -28.32 -24.59 -14.35
C GLY A 408 -27.95 -23.71 -15.55
N LEU A 409 -28.40 -22.47 -15.63
CA LEU A 409 -28.04 -21.59 -16.77
C LEU A 409 -26.53 -21.31 -16.81
N ILE A 410 -25.83 -21.37 -15.67
CA ILE A 410 -24.38 -21.17 -15.57
C ILE A 410 -23.58 -22.19 -16.40
N VAL A 411 -24.14 -23.35 -16.72
CA VAL A 411 -23.48 -24.41 -17.52
C VAL A 411 -24.01 -24.50 -18.95
N GLY A 412 -24.70 -23.47 -19.44
CA GLY A 412 -25.21 -23.44 -20.83
C GLY A 412 -24.10 -23.65 -21.87
N GLU A 413 -22.87 -23.14 -21.63
CA GLU A 413 -21.71 -23.39 -22.49
C GLU A 413 -21.27 -24.86 -22.44
N ALA A 414 -21.23 -25.48 -21.27
CA ALA A 414 -20.89 -26.90 -21.13
C ALA A 414 -21.82 -27.80 -21.93
N VAL A 415 -23.13 -27.53 -21.82
CA VAL A 415 -24.14 -28.26 -22.55
C VAL A 415 -24.00 -28.03 -24.05
N MET A 416 -23.83 -26.78 -24.49
CA MET A 416 -23.63 -26.46 -25.91
C MET A 416 -22.42 -27.21 -26.49
N MET A 417 -21.29 -27.18 -25.80
CA MET A 417 -20.06 -27.84 -26.21
C MET A 417 -20.22 -29.38 -26.18
N GLY A 418 -20.94 -29.94 -25.20
CA GLY A 418 -21.23 -31.36 -25.10
C GLY A 418 -22.16 -31.87 -26.21
N LEU A 419 -23.08 -31.04 -26.70
CA LEU A 419 -24.00 -31.36 -27.82
C LEU A 419 -23.37 -31.10 -29.20
N ALA A 420 -22.36 -30.22 -29.29
CA ALA A 420 -21.75 -29.84 -30.57
C ALA A 420 -21.20 -31.02 -31.40
N PRO A 421 -20.62 -32.10 -30.83
CA PRO A 421 -20.19 -33.27 -31.60
C PRO A 421 -21.32 -34.00 -32.31
N TYR A 422 -22.55 -33.92 -31.81
CA TYR A 422 -23.70 -34.65 -32.36
C TYR A 422 -24.46 -33.83 -33.39
N MET A 423 -24.56 -32.53 -33.28
CA MET A 423 -25.42 -31.72 -34.13
C MET A 423 -24.76 -30.48 -34.74
N GLY A 424 -23.44 -30.28 -34.47
CA GLY A 424 -22.71 -29.10 -34.87
C GLY A 424 -22.92 -27.93 -33.90
N ARG A 425 -21.90 -27.05 -33.77
CA ARG A 425 -21.88 -25.95 -32.79
C ARG A 425 -23.06 -24.99 -32.95
N GLY A 426 -23.39 -24.58 -34.17
CA GLY A 426 -24.49 -23.62 -34.42
C GLY A 426 -25.84 -24.16 -33.93
N LYS A 427 -26.20 -25.39 -34.34
CA LYS A 427 -27.45 -26.02 -33.93
C LYS A 427 -27.48 -26.29 -32.42
N ALA A 428 -26.35 -26.72 -31.80
CA ALA A 428 -26.25 -26.90 -30.37
C ALA A 428 -26.49 -25.58 -29.64
N HIS A 429 -25.89 -24.47 -30.12
CA HIS A 429 -26.13 -23.13 -29.57
C HIS A 429 -27.62 -22.77 -29.60
N ASP A 430 -28.28 -22.91 -30.73
CA ASP A 430 -29.70 -22.54 -30.87
C ASP A 430 -30.60 -23.36 -29.95
N VAL A 431 -30.37 -24.67 -29.85
CA VAL A 431 -31.13 -25.56 -28.97
C VAL A 431 -30.95 -25.19 -27.50
N VAL A 432 -29.70 -24.90 -27.07
CA VAL A 432 -29.43 -24.50 -25.70
C VAL A 432 -29.98 -23.11 -25.42
N TYR A 433 -29.87 -22.18 -26.36
CA TYR A 433 -30.47 -20.84 -26.22
C TYR A 433 -31.98 -20.90 -25.98
N GLU A 434 -32.72 -21.68 -26.78
CA GLU A 434 -34.15 -21.87 -26.58
C GLU A 434 -34.47 -22.55 -25.24
N ALA A 435 -33.70 -23.56 -24.84
CA ALA A 435 -33.85 -24.18 -23.52
C ALA A 435 -33.60 -23.22 -22.36
N CYS A 436 -32.56 -22.37 -22.46
CA CYS A 436 -32.30 -21.32 -21.48
C CYS A 436 -33.42 -20.30 -21.37
N LYS A 437 -33.99 -19.87 -22.52
CA LYS A 437 -35.13 -18.96 -22.56
C LYS A 437 -36.35 -19.58 -21.86
N GLU A 438 -36.68 -20.83 -22.19
CA GLU A 438 -37.75 -21.56 -21.53
C GLU A 438 -37.53 -21.75 -20.02
N ALA A 439 -36.31 -22.05 -19.60
CA ALA A 439 -35.95 -22.21 -18.20
C ALA A 439 -36.23 -20.90 -17.41
N ILE A 440 -35.88 -19.74 -17.97
CA ILE A 440 -36.16 -18.43 -17.37
C ILE A 440 -37.65 -18.13 -17.30
N GLU A 441 -38.38 -18.32 -18.43
CA GLU A 441 -39.79 -17.98 -18.54
C GLU A 441 -40.68 -18.88 -17.66
N LYS A 442 -40.34 -20.17 -17.59
CA LYS A 442 -41.15 -21.19 -16.87
C LYS A 442 -40.64 -21.46 -15.45
N LYS A 443 -39.53 -20.81 -15.04
CA LYS A 443 -38.83 -21.02 -13.73
C LYS A 443 -38.50 -22.50 -13.50
N ARG A 444 -37.93 -23.15 -14.49
CA ARG A 444 -37.51 -24.55 -14.48
C ARG A 444 -35.98 -24.65 -14.61
N THR A 445 -35.44 -25.81 -14.32
CA THR A 445 -34.01 -26.05 -14.55
C THR A 445 -33.71 -26.18 -16.05
N LEU A 446 -32.49 -25.82 -16.46
CA LEU A 446 -31.98 -26.00 -17.80
C LEU A 446 -32.07 -27.49 -18.23
N PHE A 447 -31.73 -28.40 -17.30
CA PHE A 447 -31.82 -29.84 -17.53
C PHE A 447 -33.23 -30.30 -17.90
N GLU A 448 -34.27 -29.90 -17.15
CA GLU A 448 -35.65 -30.24 -17.43
C GLU A 448 -36.10 -29.73 -18.81
N CYS A 449 -35.72 -28.50 -19.16
CA CYS A 449 -36.07 -27.95 -20.48
C CYS A 449 -35.34 -28.65 -21.64
N LEU A 450 -34.11 -29.12 -21.41
CA LEU A 450 -33.35 -29.88 -22.39
C LEU A 450 -33.91 -31.31 -22.60
N MET A 451 -34.42 -31.97 -21.54
CA MET A 451 -35.02 -33.27 -21.58
C MET A 451 -36.34 -33.30 -22.41
N GLU A 452 -37.00 -32.18 -22.56
CA GLU A 452 -38.22 -32.07 -23.43
C GLU A 452 -37.89 -31.90 -24.92
N LYS A 453 -36.60 -31.72 -25.27
CA LYS A 453 -36.19 -31.51 -26.67
C LYS A 453 -35.76 -32.83 -27.31
N GLU A 454 -36.54 -33.37 -28.22
CA GLU A 454 -36.21 -34.58 -28.96
C GLU A 454 -34.85 -34.52 -29.63
N GLN A 455 -34.43 -33.34 -30.11
CA GLN A 455 -33.11 -33.08 -30.69
C GLN A 455 -31.96 -33.31 -29.71
N VAL A 456 -32.22 -33.22 -28.41
CA VAL A 456 -31.25 -33.51 -27.36
C VAL A 456 -31.30 -34.97 -26.96
N THR A 457 -32.49 -35.45 -26.60
CA THR A 457 -32.68 -36.82 -26.03
C THR A 457 -32.42 -37.93 -27.05
N SER A 458 -32.51 -37.65 -28.35
CA SER A 458 -32.14 -38.60 -29.42
C SER A 458 -30.63 -38.70 -29.65
N ASN A 459 -29.83 -37.76 -29.16
CA ASN A 459 -28.38 -37.67 -29.41
C ASN A 459 -27.51 -37.90 -28.20
N ILE A 460 -28.03 -37.75 -26.98
CA ILE A 460 -27.27 -37.88 -25.74
C ILE A 460 -28.08 -38.59 -24.67
N GLU A 461 -27.46 -39.50 -23.97
CA GLU A 461 -28.08 -40.21 -22.86
C GLU A 461 -28.36 -39.27 -21.69
N GLU A 462 -29.43 -39.51 -20.94
CA GLU A 462 -29.88 -38.69 -19.82
C GLU A 462 -28.79 -38.48 -18.78
N GLU A 463 -28.08 -39.54 -18.40
CA GLU A 463 -27.00 -39.46 -17.37
C GLU A 463 -25.83 -38.59 -17.84
N LYS A 464 -25.49 -38.66 -19.13
CA LYS A 464 -24.47 -37.79 -19.72
C LYS A 464 -24.91 -36.32 -19.76
N LEU A 465 -26.19 -36.07 -20.13
CA LEU A 465 -26.74 -34.73 -20.10
C LEU A 465 -26.77 -34.15 -18.68
N LYS A 466 -27.15 -34.96 -17.69
CA LYS A 466 -27.14 -34.61 -16.29
C LYS A 466 -25.73 -34.23 -15.84
N GLY A 467 -24.72 -35.01 -16.24
CA GLY A 467 -23.31 -34.67 -15.96
C GLY A 467 -22.86 -33.34 -16.59
N LEU A 468 -23.35 -32.99 -17.80
CA LEU A 468 -23.07 -31.69 -18.42
C LEU A 468 -23.82 -30.52 -17.73
N CYS A 469 -24.93 -30.81 -17.09
CA CYS A 469 -25.72 -29.83 -16.34
C CYS A 469 -25.24 -29.66 -14.91
N ASP A 470 -24.28 -30.44 -14.45
CA ASP A 470 -23.65 -30.30 -13.13
C ASP A 470 -22.48 -29.33 -13.19
N PRO A 471 -22.55 -28.16 -12.52
CA PRO A 471 -21.50 -27.15 -12.53
C PRO A 471 -20.12 -27.67 -12.06
N VAL A 472 -20.10 -28.65 -11.17
CA VAL A 472 -18.85 -29.22 -10.61
C VAL A 472 -18.00 -29.90 -11.69
N ASN A 473 -18.65 -30.38 -12.77
CA ASN A 473 -17.96 -31.05 -13.87
C ASN A 473 -17.36 -30.08 -14.92
N TYR A 474 -17.54 -28.75 -14.74
CA TYR A 474 -17.07 -27.76 -15.72
C TYR A 474 -16.13 -26.72 -15.13
N MET A 475 -15.17 -27.17 -14.32
CA MET A 475 -14.15 -26.33 -13.66
C MET A 475 -12.88 -26.14 -14.49
N GLY A 476 -12.78 -26.79 -15.64
CA GLY A 476 -11.59 -26.73 -16.51
C GLY A 476 -10.29 -27.08 -15.77
N ALA A 477 -9.27 -26.27 -15.97
CA ALA A 477 -7.96 -26.45 -15.35
C ALA A 477 -7.79 -25.66 -14.02
N ALA A 478 -8.88 -25.26 -13.35
CA ALA A 478 -8.81 -24.40 -12.17
C ALA A 478 -7.89 -24.99 -11.08
N GLY A 479 -8.06 -26.28 -10.73
CA GLY A 479 -7.23 -26.95 -9.73
C GLY A 479 -5.74 -27.02 -10.11
N GLN A 480 -5.42 -27.32 -11.37
CA GLN A 480 -4.05 -27.33 -11.86
C GLN A 480 -3.41 -25.93 -11.76
N MET A 481 -4.14 -24.86 -12.10
CA MET A 481 -3.64 -23.50 -11.99
C MET A 481 -3.40 -23.09 -10.53
N VAL A 482 -4.22 -23.58 -9.58
CA VAL A 482 -3.96 -23.39 -8.14
C VAL A 482 -2.65 -24.04 -7.74
N ASP A 483 -2.45 -25.32 -8.12
CA ASP A 483 -1.23 -26.08 -7.80
C ASP A 483 0.02 -25.40 -8.38
N ASP A 484 -0.07 -24.86 -9.62
CA ASP A 484 1.05 -24.17 -10.26
C ASP A 484 1.44 -22.88 -9.51
N VAL A 485 0.45 -22.10 -9.04
CA VAL A 485 0.71 -20.88 -8.27
C VAL A 485 1.28 -21.22 -6.88
N LEU A 486 0.78 -22.25 -6.23
CA LEU A 486 1.26 -22.68 -4.91
C LEU A 486 2.72 -23.16 -4.94
N ARG A 487 3.19 -23.74 -6.04
CA ARG A 487 4.61 -24.13 -6.20
C ARG A 487 5.59 -22.95 -6.21
N LEU A 488 5.10 -21.73 -6.45
CA LEU A 488 5.91 -20.52 -6.46
C LEU A 488 5.95 -19.81 -5.08
N THR A 489 5.21 -20.32 -4.08
CA THR A 489 5.18 -19.81 -2.71
C THR A 489 6.25 -20.47 -1.85
#